data_2338ee58d961f244afd1768bb3a9f293
#
_entry.id   2338ee58d961f244afd1768bb3a9f293
#
_cell.length_a   1.000
_cell.length_b   1.000
_cell.length_c   1.000
_cell.angle_alpha   90.00
_cell.angle_beta   90.00
_cell.angle_gamma   90.00
#
_symmetry.space_group_name_H-M   'P 1'
#
loop_
_entity.id
_entity.type
_entity.pdbx_description
1 polymer ?
#
loop_
_entity_poly.entity_id
_entity_poly.type
_entity_poly.pdbx_seq_one_letter_code
_entity_poly.pdbx_strand_id
1 'polypeptide(L)'
;KITANKKISYYSYGRYGSSTTIELENIIKELEQAYHVFLTGTGFGGVALALMSICRPGDEILVSDNVYGPTKEISEDLLKEFNIKAIFYDPENFQDLENKINKNTKMIVVENPGSITFEFQDLSKIVSLAKKKNIVTFLDNTWGTPLYLKPLKIGFDMSFTSATKYFS
;
A
#
# COMPACT_ATOMS: atom_id res chain seq x y z
N LYS A 1 6.36 -33.54 -12.60
CA LYS A 1 6.15 -32.73 -13.83
C LYS A 1 4.67 -32.38 -13.96
N ILE A 2 4.18 -31.50 -13.06
CA ILE A 2 2.79 -30.95 -13.12
C ILE A 2 2.79 -29.54 -13.68
N THR A 3 3.88 -29.12 -14.26
CA THR A 3 4.11 -27.71 -14.48
C THR A 3 4.39 -27.39 -15.88
N ALA A 4 3.84 -27.53 -16.85
CA ALA A 4 4.16 -26.68 -18.00
C ALA A 4 3.02 -26.35 -18.97
N ASN A 5 1.85 -26.98 -18.96
CA ASN A 5 0.82 -26.62 -19.95
C ASN A 5 -0.62 -27.00 -19.60
N LYS A 6 -0.97 -27.12 -18.32
CA LYS A 6 -2.37 -27.11 -17.93
C LYS A 6 -2.65 -25.77 -17.25
N LYS A 7 -3.64 -25.00 -17.76
CA LYS A 7 -4.35 -24.01 -16.97
C LYS A 7 -4.60 -24.65 -15.60
N ILE A 8 -3.86 -24.24 -14.59
CA ILE A 8 -4.08 -24.71 -13.22
C ILE A 8 -5.55 -24.39 -12.96
N SER A 9 -6.36 -25.41 -12.73
CA SER A 9 -7.71 -25.18 -12.29
C SER A 9 -7.61 -24.34 -11.01
N TYR A 10 -8.15 -23.16 -11.01
CA TYR A 10 -8.14 -22.21 -9.88
C TYR A 10 -8.72 -22.83 -8.60
N TYR A 11 -9.28 -24.01 -8.67
CA TYR A 11 -9.94 -24.74 -7.58
C TYR A 11 -9.17 -25.93 -7.07
N SER A 12 -7.90 -26.09 -7.43
CA SER A 12 -7.14 -27.31 -7.09
C SER A 12 -6.74 -27.37 -5.61
N TYR A 13 -6.54 -26.24 -4.95
CA TYR A 13 -6.12 -26.15 -3.57
C TYR A 13 -6.49 -24.77 -2.97
N GLY A 14 -7.18 -24.77 -1.81
CA GLY A 14 -7.76 -23.56 -1.21
C GLY A 14 -6.76 -22.42 -0.93
N ARG A 15 -5.48 -22.74 -0.72
CA ARG A 15 -4.43 -21.72 -0.56
C ARG A 15 -4.18 -20.90 -1.82
N TYR A 16 -4.47 -21.45 -2.98
CA TYR A 16 -4.37 -20.72 -4.26
C TYR A 16 -5.62 -19.93 -4.62
N GLY A 17 -6.62 -19.98 -3.75
CA GLY A 17 -7.88 -19.30 -3.91
C GLY A 17 -9.06 -20.26 -4.06
N SER A 18 -10.25 -19.71 -3.90
CA SER A 18 -11.54 -20.33 -4.19
C SER A 18 -12.24 -19.54 -5.28
N SER A 19 -13.34 -20.03 -5.82
CA SER A 19 -14.16 -19.27 -6.76
C SER A 19 -14.52 -17.89 -6.21
N THR A 20 -14.96 -17.85 -4.96
CA THR A 20 -15.40 -16.62 -4.30
C THR A 20 -14.26 -15.61 -4.12
N THR A 21 -13.09 -16.05 -3.66
CA THR A 21 -11.94 -15.15 -3.48
C THR A 21 -11.42 -14.62 -4.80
N ILE A 22 -11.37 -15.46 -5.84
CA ILE A 22 -10.92 -15.07 -7.18
C ILE A 22 -11.89 -14.08 -7.82
N GLU A 23 -13.20 -14.28 -7.66
CA GLU A 23 -14.20 -13.33 -8.17
C GLU A 23 -14.10 -11.98 -7.43
N LEU A 24 -13.90 -11.99 -6.12
CA LEU A 24 -13.68 -10.77 -5.35
C LEU A 24 -12.41 -10.03 -5.81
N GLU A 25 -11.30 -10.73 -5.99
CA GLU A 25 -10.07 -10.15 -6.55
C GLU A 25 -10.30 -9.53 -7.92
N ASN A 26 -11.05 -10.20 -8.80
CA ASN A 26 -11.38 -9.68 -10.12
C ASN A 26 -12.24 -8.42 -10.06
N ILE A 27 -13.25 -8.38 -9.20
CA ILE A 27 -14.10 -7.20 -9.01
C ILE A 27 -13.26 -6.02 -8.51
N ILE A 28 -12.43 -6.23 -7.49
CA ILE A 28 -11.56 -5.18 -6.95
C ILE A 28 -10.54 -4.73 -8.00
N LYS A 29 -9.98 -5.67 -8.77
CA LYS A 29 -9.07 -5.38 -9.87
C LYS A 29 -9.68 -4.45 -10.91
N GLU A 30 -10.94 -4.67 -11.28
CA GLU A 30 -11.67 -3.80 -12.20
C GLU A 30 -11.95 -2.43 -11.58
N LEU A 31 -12.39 -2.40 -10.33
CA LEU A 31 -12.69 -1.15 -9.63
C LEU A 31 -11.46 -0.28 -9.46
N GLU A 32 -10.34 -0.84 -9.04
CA GLU A 32 -9.05 -0.14 -8.84
C GLU A 32 -8.30 0.08 -10.16
N GLN A 33 -8.67 -0.63 -11.24
CA GLN A 33 -7.92 -0.72 -12.48
C GLN A 33 -6.49 -1.21 -12.24
N ALA A 34 -6.37 -2.20 -11.36
CA ALA A 34 -5.13 -2.78 -10.93
C ALA A 34 -4.61 -3.84 -11.91
N TYR A 35 -3.29 -4.03 -11.94
CA TYR A 35 -2.70 -5.18 -12.61
C TYR A 35 -3.02 -6.49 -11.87
N HIS A 36 -2.94 -6.46 -10.55
CA HIS A 36 -3.22 -7.61 -9.68
C HIS A 36 -3.78 -7.15 -8.33
N VAL A 37 -4.51 -8.05 -7.66
CA VAL A 37 -5.07 -7.84 -6.32
C VAL A 37 -4.68 -9.01 -5.43
N PHE A 38 -4.39 -8.73 -4.18
CA PHE A 38 -4.14 -9.71 -3.13
C PHE A 38 -5.11 -9.48 -1.98
N LEU A 39 -5.82 -10.53 -1.59
CA LEU A 39 -6.64 -10.52 -0.39
C LEU A 39 -5.82 -10.95 0.82
N THR A 40 -5.99 -10.26 1.93
CA THR A 40 -5.36 -10.59 3.21
C THR A 40 -6.42 -10.80 4.28
N GLY A 41 -6.12 -11.59 5.30
CA GLY A 41 -7.07 -11.92 6.37
C GLY A 41 -7.43 -10.72 7.26
N THR A 42 -6.60 -9.68 7.28
CA THR A 42 -6.83 -8.45 8.06
C THR A 42 -6.21 -7.24 7.36
N GLY A 43 -6.74 -6.04 7.63
CA GLY A 43 -6.14 -4.80 7.14
C GLY A 43 -4.70 -4.60 7.65
N PHE A 44 -4.47 -4.84 8.94
CA PHE A 44 -3.14 -4.79 9.55
C PHE A 44 -2.14 -5.70 8.82
N GLY A 45 -2.53 -6.96 8.56
CA GLY A 45 -1.71 -7.90 7.80
C GLY A 45 -1.44 -7.45 6.37
N GLY A 46 -2.41 -6.78 5.73
CA GLY A 46 -2.27 -6.23 4.39
C GLY A 46 -1.21 -5.13 4.32
N VAL A 47 -1.24 -4.18 5.25
CA VAL A 47 -0.23 -3.13 5.36
C VAL A 47 1.15 -3.73 5.63
N ALA A 48 1.27 -4.60 6.64
CA ALA A 48 2.55 -5.24 6.96
C ALA A 48 3.13 -6.01 5.76
N LEU A 49 2.30 -6.78 5.05
CA LEU A 49 2.71 -7.52 3.86
C LEU A 49 3.21 -6.57 2.75
N ALA A 50 2.51 -5.48 2.49
CA ALA A 50 2.90 -4.50 1.48
C ALA A 50 4.28 -3.89 1.80
N LEU A 51 4.49 -3.43 3.02
CA LEU A 51 5.75 -2.83 3.45
C LEU A 51 6.92 -3.83 3.37
N MET A 52 6.73 -5.04 3.91
CA MET A 52 7.76 -6.07 3.92
C MET A 52 8.04 -6.68 2.54
N SER A 53 7.11 -6.59 1.59
CA SER A 53 7.34 -7.10 0.22
C SER A 53 8.41 -6.29 -0.53
N ILE A 54 8.54 -5.01 -0.24
CA ILE A 54 9.44 -4.07 -0.91
C ILE A 54 10.73 -3.86 -0.14
N CYS A 55 10.63 -3.63 1.18
CA CYS A 55 11.74 -3.21 2.01
C CYS A 55 12.65 -4.37 2.41
N ARG A 56 13.92 -4.07 2.61
CA ARG A 56 14.97 -4.99 3.07
C ARG A 56 15.71 -4.37 4.27
N PRO A 57 16.42 -5.17 5.08
CA PRO A 57 17.23 -4.63 6.18
C PRO A 57 18.19 -3.53 5.70
N GLY A 58 18.14 -2.39 6.36
CA GLY A 58 18.89 -1.17 6.01
C GLY A 58 18.15 -0.16 5.14
N ASP A 59 16.97 -0.52 4.64
CA ASP A 59 16.12 0.42 3.90
C ASP A 59 15.37 1.38 4.85
N GLU A 60 14.93 2.49 4.29
CA GLU A 60 14.07 3.47 4.96
C GLU A 60 12.76 3.66 4.22
N ILE A 61 11.70 3.89 4.98
CA ILE A 61 10.39 4.31 4.45
C ILE A 61 10.03 5.69 4.99
N LEU A 62 9.38 6.50 4.18
CA LEU A 62 8.77 7.75 4.62
C LEU A 62 7.28 7.51 4.84
N VAL A 63 6.79 7.83 6.01
CA VAL A 63 5.40 7.57 6.42
C VAL A 63 4.74 8.90 6.74
N SER A 64 3.59 9.15 6.14
CA SER A 64 2.80 10.33 6.49
C SER A 64 2.37 10.30 7.95
N ASP A 65 2.58 11.38 8.69
CA ASP A 65 2.29 11.39 10.14
C ASP A 65 0.79 11.33 10.47
N ASN A 66 -0.07 11.46 9.49
CA ASN A 66 -1.52 11.31 9.62
C ASN A 66 -2.07 9.92 9.28
N VAL A 67 -1.22 8.89 9.15
CA VAL A 67 -1.68 7.53 8.88
C VAL A 67 -2.37 6.90 10.10
N TYR A 68 -3.17 5.89 9.84
CA TYR A 68 -3.86 5.10 10.86
C TYR A 68 -2.90 4.58 11.94
N GLY A 69 -3.32 4.66 13.21
CA GLY A 69 -2.48 4.30 14.37
C GLY A 69 -1.74 2.97 14.23
N PRO A 70 -2.41 1.85 13.91
CA PRO A 70 -1.75 0.57 13.69
C PRO A 70 -0.71 0.58 12.55
N THR A 71 -0.85 1.45 11.53
CA THR A 71 0.20 1.63 10.51
C THR A 71 1.44 2.29 11.12
N LYS A 72 1.28 3.23 12.07
CA LYS A 72 2.41 3.78 12.84
C LYS A 72 3.08 2.69 13.67
N GLU A 73 2.31 1.89 14.40
CA GLU A 73 2.82 0.77 15.21
C GLU A 73 3.64 -0.23 14.36
N ILE A 74 3.12 -0.64 13.18
CA ILE A 74 3.89 -1.47 12.25
C ILE A 74 5.21 -0.79 11.89
N SER A 75 5.16 0.50 11.62
CA SER A 75 6.31 1.26 11.12
C SER A 75 7.37 1.47 12.20
N GLU A 76 6.96 1.72 13.44
CA GLU A 76 7.87 2.02 14.56
C GLU A 76 8.41 0.75 15.24
N ASP A 77 7.58 -0.28 15.38
CA ASP A 77 7.91 -1.48 16.13
C ASP A 77 8.29 -2.64 15.24
N LEU A 78 7.34 -3.11 14.39
CA LEU A 78 7.58 -4.31 13.58
C LEU A 78 8.74 -4.12 12.59
N LEU A 79 8.76 -3.04 11.82
CA LEU A 79 9.79 -2.82 10.83
C LEU A 79 11.18 -2.62 11.45
N LYS A 80 11.24 -2.05 12.64
CA LYS A 80 12.49 -1.88 13.40
C LYS A 80 13.14 -3.22 13.73
N GLU A 81 12.37 -4.24 14.09
CA GLU A 81 12.88 -5.60 14.33
C GLU A 81 13.53 -6.22 13.08
N PHE A 82 13.13 -5.77 11.90
CA PHE A 82 13.72 -6.17 10.61
C PHE A 82 14.80 -5.21 10.12
N ASN A 83 15.28 -4.29 10.98
CA ASN A 83 16.25 -3.27 10.61
C ASN A 83 15.81 -2.40 9.41
N ILE A 84 14.52 -2.08 9.34
CA ILE A 84 13.93 -1.14 8.40
C ILE A 84 13.50 0.09 9.19
N LYS A 85 13.93 1.28 8.76
CA LYS A 85 13.68 2.52 9.49
C LYS A 85 12.48 3.26 8.89
N ALA A 86 11.52 3.61 9.75
CA ALA A 86 10.45 4.53 9.40
C ALA A 86 10.82 5.97 9.80
N ILE A 87 10.54 6.91 8.91
CA ILE A 87 10.72 8.34 9.13
C ILE A 87 9.37 9.00 8.82
N PHE A 88 8.78 9.65 9.80
CA PHE A 88 7.51 10.35 9.62
C PHE A 88 7.73 11.73 9.01
N TYR A 89 6.83 12.12 8.11
CA TYR A 89 6.82 13.43 7.50
C TYR A 89 5.46 14.12 7.71
N ASP A 90 5.50 15.46 7.75
CA ASP A 90 4.32 16.30 7.89
C ASP A 90 3.48 16.27 6.60
N PRO A 91 2.22 15.78 6.64
CA PRO A 91 1.35 15.65 5.47
C PRO A 91 1.02 17.01 4.81
N GLU A 92 1.03 18.10 5.56
CA GLU A 92 0.75 19.44 5.06
C GLU A 92 2.00 20.16 4.51
N ASN A 93 3.19 19.57 4.69
CA ASN A 93 4.45 20.16 4.27
C ASN A 93 5.18 19.28 3.25
N PHE A 94 4.90 19.51 1.97
CA PHE A 94 5.57 18.77 0.89
C PHE A 94 7.10 18.90 0.91
N GLN A 95 7.64 20.07 1.35
CA GLN A 95 9.08 20.24 1.45
C GLN A 95 9.71 19.39 2.54
N ASP A 96 8.98 19.09 3.62
CA ASP A 96 9.44 18.19 4.66
C ASP A 96 9.59 16.77 4.11
N LEU A 97 8.60 16.27 3.32
CA LEU A 97 8.71 15.01 2.61
C LEU A 97 9.97 14.99 1.70
N GLU A 98 10.15 16.03 0.87
CA GLU A 98 11.26 16.08 -0.09
C GLU A 98 12.62 16.08 0.63
N ASN A 99 12.76 16.84 1.72
CA ASN A 99 13.99 16.94 2.49
C ASN A 99 14.37 15.64 3.22
N LYS A 100 13.40 14.80 3.54
CA LYS A 100 13.63 13.51 4.22
C LYS A 100 14.04 12.38 3.28
N ILE A 101 13.88 12.55 1.97
CA ILE A 101 14.31 11.55 0.99
C ILE A 101 15.83 11.44 0.98
N ASN A 102 16.33 10.23 1.05
CA ASN A 102 17.73 9.92 0.92
C ASN A 102 17.98 8.63 0.10
N LYS A 103 19.22 8.19 -0.03
CA LYS A 103 19.60 7.01 -0.83
C LYS A 103 19.02 5.68 -0.34
N ASN A 104 18.62 5.60 0.93
CA ASN A 104 18.05 4.40 1.54
C ASN A 104 16.52 4.39 1.44
N THR A 105 15.88 5.50 1.07
CA THR A 105 14.43 5.60 0.95
C THR A 105 13.92 4.68 -0.17
N LYS A 106 13.06 3.73 0.17
CA LYS A 106 12.49 2.73 -0.75
C LYS A 106 11.00 2.91 -0.97
N MET A 107 10.28 3.43 0.01
CA MET A 107 8.83 3.59 -0.08
C MET A 107 8.38 4.89 0.56
N ILE A 108 7.31 5.48 -0.01
CA ILE A 108 6.52 6.54 0.60
C ILE A 108 5.14 5.95 0.90
N VAL A 109 4.75 6.00 2.16
CA VAL A 109 3.48 5.51 2.69
C VAL A 109 2.57 6.70 2.97
N VAL A 110 1.42 6.71 2.34
CA VAL A 110 0.44 7.80 2.39
C VAL A 110 -0.90 7.26 2.83
N GLU A 111 -1.65 8.04 3.60
CA GLU A 111 -3.09 7.89 3.79
C GLU A 111 -3.75 9.23 3.42
N ASN A 112 -4.79 9.21 2.58
CA ASN A 112 -5.40 10.44 2.09
C ASN A 112 -6.91 10.27 1.81
N PRO A 113 -7.79 11.03 2.52
CA PRO A 113 -7.45 11.93 3.62
C PRO A 113 -6.83 11.19 4.81
N GLY A 114 -6.10 11.91 5.65
CA GLY A 114 -5.46 11.37 6.84
C GLY A 114 -6.46 10.78 7.84
N SER A 115 -6.01 9.76 8.59
CA SER A 115 -6.78 9.15 9.65
C SER A 115 -7.03 10.17 10.78
N ILE A 116 -8.27 10.28 11.26
CA ILE A 116 -8.70 11.17 12.35
C ILE A 116 -8.64 12.67 11.99
N THR A 117 -7.55 13.15 11.46
CA THR A 117 -7.26 14.58 11.25
C THR A 117 -7.71 15.10 9.90
N PHE A 118 -7.87 14.21 8.92
CA PHE A 118 -8.46 14.47 7.59
C PHE A 118 -7.69 15.45 6.71
N GLU A 119 -6.40 15.66 6.92
CA GLU A 119 -5.59 16.46 6.00
C GLU A 119 -5.51 15.80 4.63
N PHE A 120 -5.42 16.64 3.60
CA PHE A 120 -5.24 16.21 2.22
C PHE A 120 -3.84 16.54 1.72
N GLN A 121 -3.23 15.58 1.06
CA GLN A 121 -1.94 15.73 0.43
C GLN A 121 -2.08 15.85 -1.09
N ASP A 122 -1.15 16.53 -1.75
CA ASP A 122 -1.07 16.57 -3.21
C ASP A 122 -0.47 15.25 -3.74
N LEU A 123 -1.35 14.27 -3.96
CA LEU A 123 -0.97 12.94 -4.41
C LEU A 123 -0.20 12.95 -5.73
N SER A 124 -0.52 13.87 -6.63
CA SER A 124 0.16 13.99 -7.93
C SER A 124 1.60 14.45 -7.78
N LYS A 125 1.86 15.39 -6.86
CA LYS A 125 3.23 15.82 -6.54
C LYS A 125 4.03 14.71 -5.89
N ILE A 126 3.44 13.96 -4.94
CA ILE A 126 4.09 12.82 -4.29
C ILE A 126 4.51 11.78 -5.32
N VAL A 127 3.59 11.37 -6.20
CA VAL A 127 3.89 10.41 -7.28
C VAL A 127 5.00 10.92 -8.21
N SER A 128 4.93 12.20 -8.59
CA SER A 128 5.94 12.80 -9.48
C SER A 128 7.32 12.80 -8.84
N LEU A 129 7.41 13.12 -7.54
CA LEU A 129 8.65 13.09 -6.77
C LEU A 129 9.20 11.66 -6.64
N ALA A 130 8.34 10.71 -6.25
CA ALA A 130 8.71 9.32 -6.08
C ALA A 130 9.25 8.70 -7.37
N LYS A 131 8.58 8.93 -8.50
CA LYS A 131 9.04 8.47 -9.82
C LYS A 131 10.42 9.02 -10.19
N LYS A 132 10.67 10.31 -9.97
CA LYS A 132 11.99 10.92 -10.22
C LYS A 132 13.10 10.30 -9.37
N LYS A 133 12.77 9.80 -8.19
CA LYS A 133 13.70 9.21 -7.23
C LYS A 133 13.73 7.68 -7.25
N ASN A 134 12.90 7.05 -8.10
CA ASN A 134 12.72 5.59 -8.16
C ASN A 134 12.32 4.99 -6.81
N ILE A 135 11.34 5.61 -6.15
CA ILE A 135 10.79 5.22 -4.85
C ILE A 135 9.38 4.66 -5.07
N VAL A 136 9.07 3.55 -4.43
CA VAL A 136 7.74 2.92 -4.47
C VAL A 136 6.75 3.74 -3.66
N THR A 137 5.52 3.86 -4.16
CA THR A 137 4.43 4.58 -3.50
C THR A 137 3.31 3.64 -3.07
N PHE A 138 2.89 3.78 -1.82
CA PHE A 138 1.77 3.05 -1.22
C PHE A 138 0.74 4.06 -0.71
N LEU A 139 -0.53 3.87 -1.09
CA LEU A 139 -1.64 4.66 -0.55
C LEU A 139 -2.63 3.77 0.17
N ASP A 140 -2.90 4.07 1.45
CA ASP A 140 -4.11 3.60 2.11
C ASP A 140 -5.30 4.43 1.60
N ASN A 141 -6.10 3.78 0.75
CA ASN A 141 -7.28 4.35 0.11
C ASN A 141 -8.59 3.93 0.81
N THR A 142 -8.51 3.51 2.06
CA THR A 142 -9.68 3.05 2.80
C THR A 142 -10.78 4.12 2.84
N TRP A 143 -10.43 5.39 3.03
CA TRP A 143 -11.36 6.52 3.02
C TRP A 143 -11.88 6.84 1.61
N GLY A 144 -10.98 6.99 0.66
CA GLY A 144 -11.32 7.41 -0.70
C GLY A 144 -12.12 6.37 -1.46
N THR A 145 -11.93 5.11 -1.16
CA THR A 145 -12.45 3.95 -1.87
C THR A 145 -12.15 3.97 -3.38
N PRO A 146 -12.21 2.86 -4.09
CA PRO A 146 -11.99 2.85 -5.54
C PRO A 146 -13.08 3.55 -6.34
N LEU A 147 -14.18 4.00 -5.70
CA LEU A 147 -15.23 4.76 -6.38
C LEU A 147 -14.83 6.24 -6.56
N TYR A 148 -14.29 6.86 -5.52
CA TYR A 148 -14.01 8.29 -5.50
C TYR A 148 -12.55 8.62 -5.77
N LEU A 149 -11.63 7.73 -5.37
CA LEU A 149 -10.21 7.92 -5.59
C LEU A 149 -9.60 6.66 -6.21
N LYS A 150 -8.84 6.84 -7.30
CA LYS A 150 -8.16 5.75 -8.02
C LYS A 150 -6.64 5.97 -7.97
N PRO A 151 -5.97 5.53 -6.89
CA PRO A 151 -4.54 5.78 -6.68
C PRO A 151 -3.67 5.29 -7.83
N LEU A 152 -3.95 4.10 -8.35
CA LEU A 152 -3.17 3.51 -9.44
C LEU A 152 -3.27 4.33 -10.74
N LYS A 153 -4.41 5.00 -10.99
CA LYS A 153 -4.53 5.95 -12.11
C LYS A 153 -3.72 7.22 -11.92
N ILE A 154 -3.62 7.71 -10.68
CA ILE A 154 -2.75 8.85 -10.34
C ILE A 154 -1.29 8.47 -10.56
N GLY A 155 -0.98 7.18 -10.42
CA GLY A 155 0.35 6.63 -10.65
C GLY A 155 1.04 6.07 -9.41
N PHE A 156 0.29 5.83 -8.33
CA PHE A 156 0.76 5.03 -7.21
C PHE A 156 1.06 3.60 -7.66
N ASP A 157 2.04 2.98 -7.03
CA ASP A 157 2.42 1.59 -7.31
C ASP A 157 1.52 0.61 -6.57
N MET A 158 1.05 0.99 -5.37
CA MET A 158 0.17 0.18 -4.53
C MET A 158 -0.99 1.01 -4.00
N SER A 159 -2.20 0.41 -4.04
CA SER A 159 -3.41 0.89 -3.38
C SER A 159 -3.85 -0.16 -2.37
N PHE A 160 -4.16 0.27 -1.16
CA PHE A 160 -4.67 -0.57 -0.10
C PHE A 160 -6.06 -0.10 0.33
N THR A 161 -6.93 -1.04 0.68
CA THR A 161 -8.24 -0.73 1.25
C THR A 161 -8.60 -1.76 2.31
N SER A 162 -8.93 -1.29 3.50
CA SER A 162 -9.51 -2.11 4.56
C SER A 162 -10.98 -2.40 4.26
N ALA A 163 -11.26 -3.57 3.68
CA ALA A 163 -12.58 -3.93 3.18
C ALA A 163 -13.67 -3.95 4.27
N THR A 164 -13.29 -4.12 5.55
CA THR A 164 -14.23 -4.08 6.69
C THR A 164 -14.93 -2.72 6.88
N LYS A 165 -14.55 -1.68 6.14
CA LYS A 165 -15.15 -0.34 6.25
C LYS A 165 -16.30 -0.18 5.25
N TYR A 166 -16.02 -0.21 3.95
CA TYR A 166 -16.99 0.19 2.91
C TYR A 166 -17.38 -0.94 1.96
N PHE A 167 -16.77 -2.13 2.07
CA PHE A 167 -17.09 -3.29 1.22
C PHE A 167 -17.99 -4.33 1.90
N SER A 168 -18.22 -4.22 3.20
CA SER A 168 -19.04 -5.17 3.98
C SER A 168 -20.41 -4.59 4.32
#